data_53926358e55ec979c99922a3984b58ab
#
_entry.id   53926358e55ec979c99922a3984b58ab
#
_cell.length_a   1.000
_cell.length_b   1.000
_cell.length_c   1.000
_cell.angle_alpha   90.00
_cell.angle_beta   90.00
_cell.angle_gamma   90.00
#
_symmetry.space_group_name_H-M   'P 1'
#
loop_
_entity.id
_entity.type
_entity.pdbx_description
1 polymer ?
#
loop_
_entity_poly.entity_id
_entity_poly.type
_entity_poly.pdbx_seq_one_letter_code
_entity_poly.pdbx_strand_id
1 'polypeptide(L)'
;MNRMRIPYRLIVVLLVTALLSSCLREESVPIASAFSIEVAEDKTTPVQVQLKNESYGADEYEWTFEGGSPASSREKRPGTVTFTEPGEHKIRLRVRNAVEEKVSEQTLRVDSALSLNFDYQIAINDIAPAVVTLRNWSKGGSRYEWSFEGGEPSSSVAQYPSAVTFKDGGEHKIHLRVFNGSRYEELSKTFILQAPMRTDFSYTPSAVDQDWEAPLTLSTQNLTTGGLTYRWLCEGATIEHPEAEATSVRFERAGNYKLILLARNGKEEQRVEKLLTIKPNRGIIEQVDLKLGINEAKNTVGCFYSAHAGGVVTSKRIAEERLGAKVDLGFFALNSAFSYCYFFAPDQAVSSSFPPIPGAQGATFVHYPSDYGSTITDADFESFKQAKDFDRFRQWSEPRPRHFDKGSLPHFALFRTADGRRGVIRVKRYVQAGAASYILADIKVEKRPNE
;
A
#
# COMPACT_ATOMS: atom_id res chain seq x y z
N MET A 1 5.16 -138.23 -27.32
CA MET A 1 5.63 -136.84 -26.76
C MET A 1 6.21 -136.05 -27.90
N ASN A 2 5.42 -135.29 -28.53
CA ASN A 2 5.84 -134.40 -29.64
C ASN A 2 6.24 -133.01 -29.12
N ARG A 3 7.49 -132.67 -29.20
CA ARG A 3 7.99 -131.35 -28.98
C ARG A 3 7.90 -130.50 -30.29
N MET A 4 6.98 -129.61 -30.36
CA MET A 4 6.87 -128.68 -31.48
C MET A 4 7.99 -127.61 -31.39
N ARG A 5 8.93 -127.70 -32.30
CA ARG A 5 9.99 -126.61 -32.41
C ARG A 5 9.46 -125.53 -33.26
N ILE A 6 9.27 -124.38 -32.65
CA ILE A 6 8.94 -123.10 -33.32
C ILE A 6 10.20 -122.65 -34.07
N PRO A 7 10.12 -122.39 -35.37
CA PRO A 7 11.32 -122.07 -36.15
C PRO A 7 11.76 -120.58 -35.78
N TYR A 8 13.04 -120.49 -35.47
CA TYR A 8 13.76 -119.29 -35.08
C TYR A 8 13.48 -118.02 -35.99
N ARG A 9 13.12 -118.24 -37.28
CA ARG A 9 12.77 -117.18 -38.25
C ARG A 9 11.48 -116.42 -37.90
N LEU A 10 10.55 -117.07 -37.20
CA LEU A 10 9.29 -116.44 -36.82
C LEU A 10 9.45 -115.45 -35.64
N ILE A 11 10.38 -115.78 -34.74
CA ILE A 11 10.72 -114.89 -33.56
C ILE A 11 11.48 -113.67 -34.01
N VAL A 12 12.38 -113.75 -34.97
CA VAL A 12 13.16 -112.64 -35.52
C VAL A 12 12.25 -111.63 -36.28
N VAL A 13 11.25 -112.18 -37.03
CA VAL A 13 10.29 -111.31 -37.76
C VAL A 13 9.36 -110.59 -36.79
N LEU A 14 8.93 -111.23 -35.69
CA LEU A 14 8.11 -110.57 -34.65
C LEU A 14 8.89 -109.56 -33.84
N LEU A 15 10.22 -109.77 -33.59
CA LEU A 15 11.08 -108.79 -32.92
C LEU A 15 11.41 -107.56 -33.80
N VAL A 16 11.56 -107.76 -35.11
CA VAL A 16 11.85 -106.66 -36.06
C VAL A 16 10.58 -105.80 -36.32
N THR A 17 9.38 -106.44 -36.31
CA THR A 17 8.12 -105.66 -36.42
C THR A 17 7.77 -104.90 -35.15
N ALA A 18 8.19 -105.41 -33.97
CA ALA A 18 8.00 -104.63 -32.69
C ALA A 18 8.95 -103.47 -32.56
N LEU A 19 10.12 -103.49 -33.25
CA LEU A 19 11.07 -102.38 -33.26
C LEU A 19 10.69 -101.31 -34.28
N LEU A 20 9.81 -101.55 -35.23
CA LEU A 20 9.34 -100.56 -36.20
C LEU A 20 8.06 -99.88 -35.77
N SER A 21 7.44 -100.16 -34.64
CA SER A 21 6.26 -99.54 -34.07
C SER A 21 6.57 -98.53 -32.94
N SER A 22 7.86 -98.22 -32.76
CA SER A 22 8.20 -97.03 -31.90
C SER A 22 7.83 -95.81 -32.65
N CYS A 23 6.51 -95.50 -32.69
CA CYS A 23 6.06 -94.11 -32.98
C CYS A 23 6.78 -93.21 -32.00
N LEU A 24 7.67 -92.39 -32.51
CA LEU A 24 8.08 -91.16 -31.85
C LEU A 24 6.78 -90.38 -31.57
N ARG A 25 6.26 -90.54 -30.37
CA ARG A 25 5.25 -89.63 -29.86
C ARG A 25 6.00 -88.32 -29.64
N GLU A 26 5.96 -87.47 -30.64
CA GLU A 26 6.34 -86.03 -30.39
C GLU A 26 5.48 -85.59 -29.24
N GLU A 27 6.07 -85.44 -28.04
CA GLU A 27 5.43 -84.75 -26.97
C GLU A 27 5.30 -83.29 -27.45
N SER A 28 4.07 -82.91 -27.81
CA SER A 28 3.80 -81.55 -28.17
C SER A 28 4.11 -80.68 -26.96
N VAL A 29 5.10 -79.80 -27.05
CA VAL A 29 5.40 -78.83 -26.03
C VAL A 29 4.16 -77.95 -25.87
N PRO A 30 3.56 -77.93 -24.68
CA PRO A 30 2.36 -77.07 -24.49
C PRO A 30 2.68 -75.62 -24.80
N ILE A 31 1.80 -74.98 -25.59
CA ILE A 31 1.97 -73.61 -25.94
C ILE A 31 1.41 -72.68 -24.84
N ALA A 32 2.14 -71.65 -24.48
CA ALA A 32 1.67 -70.59 -23.63
C ALA A 32 1.95 -69.21 -24.28
N SER A 33 0.98 -68.35 -24.24
CA SER A 33 1.12 -66.98 -24.64
C SER A 33 1.24 -66.08 -23.39
N ALA A 34 2.35 -65.41 -23.27
CA ALA A 34 2.59 -64.39 -22.18
C ALA A 34 3.60 -63.38 -22.64
N PHE A 35 3.44 -62.15 -22.15
CA PHE A 35 4.39 -61.06 -22.35
C PHE A 35 4.30 -60.05 -21.22
N SER A 36 5.35 -59.24 -21.03
CA SER A 36 5.36 -58.10 -20.17
C SER A 36 5.65 -56.83 -20.95
N ILE A 37 5.10 -55.69 -20.45
CA ILE A 37 5.26 -54.38 -21.03
C ILE A 37 6.30 -53.61 -20.20
N GLU A 38 7.41 -53.24 -20.82
CA GLU A 38 8.45 -52.40 -20.23
C GLU A 38 8.28 -50.96 -20.75
N VAL A 39 7.91 -50.05 -19.84
CA VAL A 39 7.66 -48.63 -20.13
C VAL A 39 8.18 -47.78 -18.98
N ALA A 40 8.60 -46.57 -19.27
CA ALA A 40 8.99 -45.58 -18.25
C ALA A 40 7.83 -45.26 -17.29
N GLU A 41 8.15 -44.76 -16.09
CA GLU A 41 7.13 -44.28 -15.13
C GLU A 41 6.30 -43.17 -15.73
N ASP A 42 6.93 -42.24 -16.47
CA ASP A 42 6.24 -41.19 -17.22
C ASP A 42 5.64 -41.79 -18.51
N LYS A 43 4.33 -41.97 -18.48
CA LYS A 43 3.53 -42.45 -19.59
C LYS A 43 2.89 -41.36 -20.43
N THR A 44 3.46 -40.15 -20.40
CA THR A 44 2.96 -39.01 -21.19
C THR A 44 3.29 -39.19 -22.67
N THR A 45 2.30 -39.01 -23.53
CA THR A 45 2.47 -39.13 -25.01
C THR A 45 3.54 -38.16 -25.55
N PRO A 46 4.41 -38.57 -26.48
CA PRO A 46 4.55 -39.89 -27.08
C PRO A 46 5.28 -40.89 -26.17
N VAL A 47 4.72 -42.09 -26.02
CA VAL A 47 5.29 -43.14 -25.16
C VAL A 47 5.96 -44.21 -26.00
N GLN A 48 7.20 -44.58 -25.66
CA GLN A 48 7.92 -45.68 -26.24
C GLN A 48 7.86 -46.90 -25.30
N VAL A 49 7.47 -48.03 -25.84
CA VAL A 49 7.27 -49.28 -25.10
C VAL A 49 8.16 -50.35 -25.67
N GLN A 50 8.82 -51.10 -24.80
CA GLN A 50 9.47 -52.36 -25.14
C GLN A 50 8.65 -53.53 -24.62
N LEU A 51 8.59 -54.60 -25.42
CA LEU A 51 7.79 -55.77 -25.12
C LEU A 51 8.71 -56.97 -24.92
N LYS A 52 8.61 -57.62 -23.79
CA LYS A 52 9.33 -58.84 -23.48
C LYS A 52 8.39 -60.01 -23.69
N ASN A 53 8.70 -60.82 -24.73
CA ASN A 53 7.97 -62.04 -25.00
C ASN A 53 8.36 -63.11 -23.98
N GLU A 54 7.39 -63.64 -23.27
CA GLU A 54 7.54 -64.75 -22.27
C GLU A 54 6.82 -66.01 -22.69
N SER A 55 6.36 -66.06 -23.96
CA SER A 55 5.71 -67.23 -24.54
C SER A 55 6.70 -68.37 -24.81
N TYR A 56 6.20 -69.55 -24.71
CA TYR A 56 6.98 -70.79 -25.04
C TYR A 56 6.14 -71.75 -25.86
N GLY A 57 6.81 -72.68 -26.53
CA GLY A 57 6.19 -73.74 -27.34
C GLY A 57 5.58 -73.29 -28.67
N ALA A 58 5.83 -72.02 -29.10
CA ALA A 58 5.28 -71.47 -30.32
C ALA A 58 6.33 -71.24 -31.40
N ASP A 59 5.95 -71.48 -32.66
CA ASP A 59 6.75 -71.28 -33.86
C ASP A 59 6.45 -69.99 -34.57
N GLU A 60 5.19 -69.46 -34.42
CA GLU A 60 4.72 -68.27 -35.06
C GLU A 60 4.21 -67.30 -34.01
N TYR A 61 4.46 -66.01 -34.24
CA TYR A 61 4.09 -64.86 -33.37
C TYR A 61 3.36 -63.81 -34.21
N GLU A 62 2.29 -63.24 -33.67
CA GLU A 62 1.58 -62.17 -34.25
C GLU A 62 1.18 -61.19 -33.16
N TRP A 63 1.81 -60.03 -33.20
CA TRP A 63 1.52 -58.91 -32.32
C TRP A 63 0.61 -57.92 -32.98
N THR A 64 -0.35 -57.39 -32.25
CA THR A 64 -1.21 -56.30 -32.65
C THR A 64 -1.11 -55.18 -31.60
N PHE A 65 -0.85 -53.98 -32.03
CA PHE A 65 -0.68 -52.80 -31.20
C PHE A 65 -1.74 -51.78 -31.60
N GLU A 66 -2.85 -51.73 -30.85
CA GLU A 66 -3.94 -50.80 -31.13
C GLU A 66 -3.47 -49.36 -30.91
N GLY A 67 -3.42 -48.53 -31.96
CA GLY A 67 -2.90 -47.14 -31.90
C GLY A 67 -1.38 -47.04 -31.78
N GLY A 68 -0.63 -48.13 -31.87
CA GLY A 68 0.84 -48.16 -31.82
C GLY A 68 1.49 -48.05 -33.21
N SER A 69 2.69 -47.57 -33.26
CA SER A 69 3.54 -47.55 -34.45
C SER A 69 4.85 -48.29 -34.17
N PRO A 70 5.12 -49.44 -34.89
CA PRO A 70 4.26 -50.08 -35.89
C PRO A 70 2.95 -50.59 -35.26
N ALA A 71 1.92 -50.81 -36.09
CA ALA A 71 0.63 -51.35 -35.63
C ALA A 71 0.61 -52.87 -35.39
N SER A 72 1.59 -53.58 -35.92
CA SER A 72 1.75 -55.03 -35.74
C SER A 72 3.18 -55.48 -35.96
N SER A 73 3.50 -56.68 -35.48
CA SER A 73 4.80 -57.37 -35.74
C SER A 73 4.59 -58.90 -35.78
N ARG A 74 5.42 -59.56 -36.56
CA ARG A 74 5.52 -61.03 -36.55
C ARG A 74 6.80 -61.58 -35.90
N GLU A 75 7.62 -60.69 -35.44
CA GLU A 75 8.87 -60.98 -34.80
C GLU A 75 8.65 -61.62 -33.41
N LYS A 76 9.42 -62.59 -33.05
CA LYS A 76 9.42 -63.20 -31.69
C LYS A 76 9.70 -62.11 -30.63
N ARG A 77 10.52 -61.09 -30.97
CA ARG A 77 10.85 -59.95 -30.16
C ARG A 77 10.54 -58.72 -30.99
N PRO A 78 9.36 -58.16 -30.84
CA PRO A 78 9.02 -56.91 -31.53
C PRO A 78 9.96 -55.82 -31.02
N GLY A 79 10.32 -54.91 -31.88
CA GLY A 79 11.10 -53.73 -31.51
C GLY A 79 10.30 -52.78 -30.64
N THR A 80 10.79 -51.54 -30.50
CA THR A 80 10.09 -50.46 -29.78
C THR A 80 8.81 -50.09 -30.51
N VAL A 81 7.71 -50.00 -29.77
CA VAL A 81 6.41 -49.52 -30.25
C VAL A 81 6.15 -48.16 -29.65
N THR A 82 5.79 -47.17 -30.48
CA THR A 82 5.50 -45.80 -30.03
C THR A 82 3.98 -45.55 -30.09
N PHE A 83 3.42 -44.98 -29.01
CA PHE A 83 2.03 -44.54 -28.91
C PHE A 83 2.00 -43.02 -28.82
N THR A 84 1.30 -42.37 -29.75
CA THR A 84 1.23 -40.92 -29.88
C THR A 84 -0.10 -40.31 -29.39
N GLU A 85 -1.12 -41.14 -29.26
CA GLU A 85 -2.44 -40.72 -28.79
C GLU A 85 -2.63 -41.10 -27.31
N PRO A 86 -3.21 -40.23 -26.49
CA PRO A 86 -3.55 -40.58 -25.12
C PRO A 86 -4.76 -41.48 -25.06
N GLY A 87 -4.85 -42.32 -24.02
CA GLY A 87 -5.95 -43.26 -23.82
C GLY A 87 -5.50 -44.66 -23.46
N GLU A 88 -6.42 -45.59 -23.54
CA GLU A 88 -6.15 -47.03 -23.34
C GLU A 88 -5.89 -47.70 -24.69
N HIS A 89 -4.75 -48.40 -24.77
CA HIS A 89 -4.30 -49.09 -25.95
C HIS A 89 -4.15 -50.56 -25.65
N LYS A 90 -4.77 -51.42 -26.48
CA LYS A 90 -4.66 -52.87 -26.34
C LYS A 90 -3.44 -53.38 -27.09
N ILE A 91 -2.66 -54.18 -26.39
CA ILE A 91 -1.52 -54.93 -26.92
C ILE A 91 -1.89 -56.38 -26.85
N ARG A 92 -1.89 -57.06 -28.01
CA ARG A 92 -2.28 -58.45 -28.12
C ARG A 92 -1.18 -59.22 -28.76
N LEU A 93 -0.86 -60.39 -28.16
CA LEU A 93 0.04 -61.41 -28.70
C LEU A 93 -0.74 -62.70 -28.99
N ARG A 94 -0.73 -63.07 -30.25
CA ARG A 94 -1.19 -64.35 -30.70
C ARG A 94 0.04 -65.26 -31.02
N VAL A 95 0.09 -66.43 -30.46
CA VAL A 95 1.16 -67.37 -30.69
C VAL A 95 0.58 -68.68 -31.15
N ARG A 96 1.26 -69.37 -32.10
CA ARG A 96 0.78 -70.56 -32.73
C ARG A 96 1.92 -71.56 -32.96
N ASN A 97 1.62 -72.85 -32.87
CA ASN A 97 2.42 -73.97 -33.41
C ASN A 97 1.55 -74.79 -34.33
N ALA A 98 2.02 -75.92 -34.80
CA ALA A 98 1.31 -76.78 -35.71
C ALA A 98 -0.01 -77.40 -35.18
N VAL A 99 -0.25 -77.34 -33.85
CA VAL A 99 -1.34 -78.02 -33.13
C VAL A 99 -2.29 -77.00 -32.42
N GLU A 100 -1.76 -75.93 -31.84
CA GLU A 100 -2.48 -75.03 -30.95
C GLU A 100 -2.22 -73.59 -31.27
N GLU A 101 -3.17 -72.79 -30.84
CA GLU A 101 -3.10 -71.30 -30.84
C GLU A 101 -3.48 -70.76 -29.44
N LYS A 102 -2.73 -69.76 -28.94
CA LYS A 102 -3.01 -69.05 -27.69
C LYS A 102 -2.88 -67.53 -27.89
N VAL A 103 -3.66 -66.81 -27.13
CA VAL A 103 -3.70 -65.34 -27.16
C VAL A 103 -3.55 -64.77 -25.77
N SER A 104 -2.73 -63.78 -25.62
CA SER A 104 -2.67 -62.93 -24.45
C SER A 104 -2.89 -61.46 -24.83
N GLU A 105 -3.54 -60.68 -23.96
CA GLU A 105 -3.86 -59.29 -24.16
C GLU A 105 -3.54 -58.52 -22.86
N GLN A 106 -2.96 -57.32 -23.02
CA GLN A 106 -2.77 -56.34 -21.94
C GLN A 106 -3.14 -54.97 -22.43
N THR A 107 -3.56 -54.11 -21.50
CA THR A 107 -3.91 -52.70 -21.77
C THR A 107 -2.81 -51.78 -21.27
N LEU A 108 -2.30 -50.94 -22.15
CA LEU A 108 -1.41 -49.83 -21.84
C LEU A 108 -2.22 -48.56 -21.74
N ARG A 109 -2.13 -47.83 -20.62
CA ARG A 109 -2.67 -46.49 -20.51
C ARG A 109 -1.58 -45.46 -20.84
N VAL A 110 -1.88 -44.58 -21.79
CA VAL A 110 -1.04 -43.45 -22.21
C VAL A 110 -1.68 -42.16 -21.76
N ASP A 111 -0.92 -41.31 -21.08
CA ASP A 111 -1.40 -40.07 -20.52
C ASP A 111 -1.21 -38.88 -21.49
N SER A 112 -2.10 -37.89 -21.43
CA SER A 112 -2.04 -36.71 -22.29
C SER A 112 -0.82 -35.83 -21.96
N ALA A 113 -0.27 -35.15 -22.96
CA ALA A 113 0.74 -34.13 -22.75
C ALA A 113 0.14 -32.94 -22.00
N LEU A 114 0.84 -32.46 -20.96
CA LEU A 114 0.43 -31.30 -20.20
C LEU A 114 0.82 -30.02 -20.93
N SER A 115 -0.08 -29.03 -20.88
CA SER A 115 0.17 -27.67 -21.30
C SER A 115 -0.55 -26.74 -20.34
N LEU A 116 0.20 -26.06 -19.44
CA LEU A 116 -0.37 -25.21 -18.42
C LEU A 116 -0.48 -23.78 -18.89
N ASN A 117 -1.68 -23.23 -18.74
CA ASN A 117 -1.93 -21.82 -18.91
C ASN A 117 -3.18 -21.41 -18.14
N PHE A 118 -3.08 -20.34 -17.38
CA PHE A 118 -4.23 -19.68 -16.76
C PHE A 118 -4.00 -18.18 -16.68
N ASP A 119 -5.08 -17.42 -16.47
CA ASP A 119 -5.02 -16.00 -16.16
C ASP A 119 -6.04 -15.66 -15.09
N TYR A 120 -5.94 -14.43 -14.58
CA TYR A 120 -6.84 -13.92 -13.57
C TYR A 120 -7.31 -12.50 -13.93
N GLN A 121 -8.46 -12.14 -13.39
CA GLN A 121 -9.00 -10.79 -13.51
C GLN A 121 -9.47 -10.30 -12.13
N ILE A 122 -8.99 -9.14 -11.73
CA ILE A 122 -9.42 -8.45 -10.51
C ILE A 122 -10.68 -7.65 -10.85
N ALA A 123 -11.74 -7.85 -10.07
CA ALA A 123 -13.00 -7.13 -10.25
C ALA A 123 -12.89 -5.69 -9.73
N ILE A 124 -13.40 -4.73 -10.52
CA ILE A 124 -13.51 -3.30 -10.22
C ILE A 124 -12.14 -2.61 -10.16
N ASN A 125 -11.30 -2.89 -9.15
CA ASN A 125 -9.97 -2.33 -8.96
C ASN A 125 -9.11 -3.20 -8.04
N ASP A 126 -7.84 -2.84 -7.88
CA ASP A 126 -6.80 -3.52 -7.10
C ASP A 126 -6.74 -3.13 -5.61
N ILE A 127 -7.76 -2.44 -5.07
CA ILE A 127 -7.84 -2.13 -3.63
C ILE A 127 -8.49 -3.31 -2.91
N ALA A 128 -7.89 -3.82 -1.84
CA ALA A 128 -8.49 -4.86 -1.02
C ALA A 128 -9.72 -4.32 -0.23
N PRO A 129 -10.73 -5.18 0.05
CA PRO A 129 -10.89 -6.54 -0.43
C PRO A 129 -11.17 -6.61 -1.92
N ALA A 130 -10.60 -7.60 -2.61
CA ALA A 130 -10.75 -7.76 -4.05
C ALA A 130 -11.23 -9.18 -4.41
N VAL A 131 -12.15 -9.26 -5.36
CA VAL A 131 -12.62 -10.51 -5.92
C VAL A 131 -11.83 -10.79 -7.20
N VAL A 132 -11.21 -11.97 -7.26
CA VAL A 132 -10.40 -12.41 -8.39
C VAL A 132 -11.06 -13.60 -9.06
N THR A 133 -11.33 -13.49 -10.36
CA THR A 133 -11.83 -14.56 -11.20
C THR A 133 -10.70 -15.18 -11.99
N LEU A 134 -10.75 -16.50 -12.19
CA LEU A 134 -9.71 -17.28 -12.84
C LEU A 134 -10.22 -17.85 -14.17
N ARG A 135 -9.34 -17.87 -15.15
CA ARG A 135 -9.57 -18.51 -16.43
C ARG A 135 -8.49 -19.55 -16.67
N ASN A 136 -8.85 -20.80 -16.74
CA ASN A 136 -7.94 -21.92 -16.96
C ASN A 136 -8.01 -22.38 -18.41
N TRP A 137 -6.88 -22.39 -19.10
CA TRP A 137 -6.72 -22.92 -20.46
C TRP A 137 -5.77 -24.13 -20.50
N SER A 138 -5.42 -24.66 -19.35
CA SER A 138 -4.55 -25.84 -19.28
C SER A 138 -5.20 -27.04 -19.95
N LYS A 139 -4.38 -27.82 -20.67
CA LYS A 139 -4.78 -29.01 -21.42
C LYS A 139 -4.04 -30.25 -20.94
N GLY A 140 -4.62 -31.43 -21.17
CA GLY A 140 -4.02 -32.70 -20.87
C GLY A 140 -4.15 -33.12 -19.40
N GLY A 141 -4.70 -32.27 -18.52
CA GLY A 141 -4.84 -32.59 -17.11
C GLY A 141 -6.07 -33.45 -16.79
N SER A 142 -5.89 -34.41 -15.87
CA SER A 142 -6.95 -35.22 -15.27
C SER A 142 -7.30 -34.80 -13.85
N ARG A 143 -6.41 -34.08 -13.16
CA ARG A 143 -6.60 -33.56 -11.81
C ARG A 143 -5.94 -32.19 -11.69
N TYR A 144 -6.60 -31.26 -10.96
CA TYR A 144 -6.19 -29.88 -10.75
C TYR A 144 -6.08 -29.61 -9.26
N GLU A 145 -5.06 -28.88 -8.86
CA GLU A 145 -4.87 -28.40 -7.51
C GLU A 145 -4.48 -26.92 -7.56
N TRP A 146 -5.35 -26.07 -7.01
CA TRP A 146 -5.11 -24.65 -6.89
C TRP A 146 -4.79 -24.30 -5.45
N SER A 147 -3.86 -23.39 -5.24
CA SER A 147 -3.69 -22.71 -3.98
C SER A 147 -3.66 -21.19 -4.17
N PHE A 148 -4.30 -20.49 -3.24
CA PHE A 148 -4.50 -19.04 -3.27
C PHE A 148 -3.95 -18.47 -1.97
N GLU A 149 -2.74 -17.89 -2.03
CA GLU A 149 -2.07 -17.36 -0.84
C GLU A 149 -2.77 -16.08 -0.37
N GLY A 150 -3.40 -16.13 0.82
CA GLY A 150 -4.23 -15.07 1.38
C GLY A 150 -5.65 -14.98 0.79
N GLY A 151 -6.07 -15.93 -0.06
CA GLY A 151 -7.39 -15.97 -0.67
C GLY A 151 -8.42 -16.79 0.11
N GLU A 152 -9.69 -16.47 -0.07
CA GLU A 152 -10.84 -17.25 0.40
C GLU A 152 -11.76 -17.62 -0.77
N PRO A 153 -11.91 -18.93 -1.07
CA PRO A 153 -11.23 -20.06 -0.45
C PRO A 153 -9.71 -20.06 -0.67
N SER A 154 -8.94 -20.72 0.20
CA SER A 154 -7.47 -20.79 0.08
C SER A 154 -6.99 -21.83 -0.93
N SER A 155 -7.87 -22.72 -1.41
CA SER A 155 -7.56 -23.74 -2.39
C SER A 155 -8.79 -24.20 -3.17
N SER A 156 -8.56 -24.90 -4.30
CA SER A 156 -9.61 -25.56 -5.09
C SER A 156 -9.04 -26.76 -5.83
N VAL A 157 -9.88 -27.77 -6.09
CA VAL A 157 -9.55 -28.92 -6.96
C VAL A 157 -10.32 -28.90 -8.28
N ALA A 158 -11.15 -27.89 -8.49
CA ALA A 158 -11.93 -27.75 -9.70
C ALA A 158 -11.05 -27.35 -10.89
N GLN A 159 -11.33 -27.89 -12.08
CA GLN A 159 -10.69 -27.42 -13.31
C GLN A 159 -10.93 -25.91 -13.52
N TYR A 160 -12.12 -25.44 -13.20
CA TYR A 160 -12.52 -24.04 -13.27
C TYR A 160 -12.97 -23.61 -11.86
N PRO A 161 -12.05 -23.05 -11.05
CA PRO A 161 -12.39 -22.66 -9.70
C PRO A 161 -13.35 -21.46 -9.69
N SER A 162 -14.13 -21.35 -8.63
CA SER A 162 -14.94 -20.18 -8.36
C SER A 162 -14.07 -18.96 -8.09
N ALA A 163 -14.68 -17.77 -8.10
CA ALA A 163 -13.99 -16.55 -7.71
C ALA A 163 -13.41 -16.65 -6.29
N VAL A 164 -12.26 -16.03 -6.08
CA VAL A 164 -11.52 -16.00 -4.83
C VAL A 164 -11.49 -14.57 -4.29
N THR A 165 -11.76 -14.40 -3.02
CA THR A 165 -11.71 -13.09 -2.36
C THR A 165 -10.41 -12.95 -1.59
N PHE A 166 -9.68 -11.87 -1.83
CA PHE A 166 -8.46 -11.48 -1.09
C PHE A 166 -8.80 -10.25 -0.24
N LYS A 167 -8.70 -10.39 1.09
CA LYS A 167 -9.13 -9.37 2.04
C LYS A 167 -8.08 -8.31 2.34
N ASP A 168 -6.82 -8.67 2.23
CA ASP A 168 -5.70 -7.84 2.64
C ASP A 168 -4.96 -7.27 1.43
N GLY A 169 -4.29 -6.14 1.63
CA GLY A 169 -3.34 -5.60 0.66
C GLY A 169 -1.99 -6.33 0.75
N GLY A 170 -1.18 -6.18 -0.30
CA GLY A 170 0.12 -6.81 -0.41
C GLY A 170 0.24 -7.73 -1.61
N GLU A 171 1.33 -8.48 -1.67
CA GLU A 171 1.56 -9.47 -2.72
C GLU A 171 0.77 -10.75 -2.43
N HIS A 172 0.09 -11.25 -3.46
CA HIS A 172 -0.66 -12.50 -3.45
C HIS A 172 -0.18 -13.41 -4.56
N LYS A 173 -0.24 -14.73 -4.32
CA LYS A 173 0.17 -15.75 -5.28
C LYS A 173 -0.95 -16.71 -5.57
N ILE A 174 -1.17 -16.97 -6.86
CA ILE A 174 -2.01 -18.04 -7.36
C ILE A 174 -1.10 -19.12 -7.90
N HIS A 175 -1.25 -20.32 -7.40
CA HIS A 175 -0.47 -21.47 -7.84
C HIS A 175 -1.41 -22.56 -8.35
N LEU A 176 -1.09 -23.10 -9.52
CA LEU A 176 -1.79 -24.20 -10.16
C LEU A 176 -0.83 -25.37 -10.35
N ARG A 177 -1.23 -26.54 -9.88
CA ARG A 177 -0.62 -27.84 -10.20
C ARG A 177 -1.61 -28.69 -10.97
N VAL A 178 -1.18 -29.24 -12.08
CA VAL A 178 -2.01 -30.10 -12.97
C VAL A 178 -1.34 -31.44 -13.17
N PHE A 179 -2.09 -32.51 -12.99
CA PHE A 179 -1.65 -33.90 -13.14
C PHE A 179 -2.28 -34.53 -14.39
N ASN A 180 -1.53 -35.38 -15.11
CA ASN A 180 -2.08 -36.14 -16.21
C ASN A 180 -2.23 -37.67 -15.88
N GLY A 181 -1.80 -38.08 -14.72
CA GLY A 181 -1.74 -39.46 -14.25
C GLY A 181 -0.32 -39.88 -13.88
N SER A 182 0.64 -39.71 -14.76
CA SER A 182 2.04 -40.09 -14.55
C SER A 182 2.89 -39.00 -13.94
N ARG A 183 2.62 -37.76 -14.30
CA ARG A 183 3.39 -36.59 -13.86
C ARG A 183 2.50 -35.38 -13.56
N TYR A 184 3.10 -34.34 -13.06
CA TYR A 184 2.46 -33.02 -12.90
C TYR A 184 3.34 -31.89 -13.42
N GLU A 185 2.73 -30.79 -13.72
CA GLU A 185 3.38 -29.51 -13.98
C GLU A 185 2.75 -28.42 -13.10
N GLU A 186 3.52 -27.34 -12.87
CA GLU A 186 3.12 -26.25 -12.00
C GLU A 186 3.30 -24.91 -12.69
N LEU A 187 2.38 -23.98 -12.40
CA LEU A 187 2.43 -22.61 -12.86
C LEU A 187 1.98 -21.69 -11.73
N SER A 188 2.72 -20.61 -11.51
CA SER A 188 2.36 -19.58 -10.54
C SER A 188 2.24 -18.21 -11.20
N LYS A 189 1.31 -17.39 -10.68
CA LYS A 189 1.23 -15.96 -10.98
C LYS A 189 1.09 -15.17 -9.68
N THR A 190 1.73 -14.01 -9.62
CA THR A 190 1.63 -13.09 -8.50
C THR A 190 0.95 -11.80 -8.94
N PHE A 191 0.31 -11.10 -7.99
CA PHE A 191 -0.25 -9.78 -8.17
C PHE A 191 -0.24 -9.03 -6.84
N ILE A 192 -0.36 -7.71 -6.90
CA ILE A 192 -0.33 -6.84 -5.72
C ILE A 192 -1.70 -6.19 -5.58
N LEU A 193 -2.24 -6.21 -4.35
CA LEU A 193 -3.39 -5.41 -3.97
C LEU A 193 -2.95 -4.26 -3.07
N GLN A 194 -3.56 -3.09 -3.27
CA GLN A 194 -3.45 -1.98 -2.35
C GLN A 194 -4.18 -2.30 -1.04
N ALA A 195 -3.74 -1.66 0.05
CA ALA A 195 -4.39 -1.82 1.35
C ALA A 195 -5.89 -1.44 1.29
N PRO A 196 -6.75 -2.04 2.15
CA PRO A 196 -8.15 -1.65 2.28
C PRO A 196 -8.30 -0.15 2.54
N MET A 197 -9.40 0.45 2.07
CA MET A 197 -9.68 1.85 2.30
C MET A 197 -9.79 2.15 3.80
N ARG A 198 -9.09 3.19 4.24
CA ARG A 198 -9.18 3.74 5.58
C ARG A 198 -9.26 5.25 5.47
N THR A 199 -10.39 5.81 5.84
CA THR A 199 -10.65 7.24 5.75
C THR A 199 -10.24 7.95 7.02
N ASP A 200 -9.40 8.97 6.89
CA ASP A 200 -9.05 9.92 7.95
C ASP A 200 -8.62 11.26 7.34
N PHE A 201 -8.60 12.31 8.16
CA PHE A 201 -8.10 13.63 7.77
C PHE A 201 -7.58 14.38 8.99
N SER A 202 -6.76 15.41 8.75
CA SER A 202 -6.37 16.41 9.73
C SER A 202 -6.75 17.79 9.23
N TYR A 203 -6.66 18.79 10.12
CA TYR A 203 -6.90 20.18 9.80
C TYR A 203 -6.01 21.08 10.67
N THR A 204 -5.65 22.23 10.14
CA THR A 204 -4.86 23.23 10.84
C THR A 204 -5.44 24.62 10.59
N PRO A 205 -5.53 25.48 11.62
CA PRO A 205 -5.91 26.88 11.44
C PRO A 205 -4.78 27.64 10.72
N SER A 206 -5.13 28.72 10.06
CA SER A 206 -4.15 29.64 9.50
C SER A 206 -3.26 30.26 10.60
N ALA A 207 -2.13 30.87 10.23
CA ALA A 207 -1.21 31.43 11.19
C ALA A 207 -1.86 32.57 12.04
N VAL A 208 -2.87 33.24 11.49
CA VAL A 208 -3.61 34.32 12.18
C VAL A 208 -4.77 33.80 13.03
N ASP A 209 -5.23 32.55 12.78
CA ASP A 209 -6.43 31.97 13.38
C ASP A 209 -6.11 31.00 14.53
N GLN A 210 -4.93 31.12 15.13
CA GLN A 210 -4.47 30.18 16.21
C GLN A 210 -5.31 30.28 17.48
N ASP A 211 -6.10 31.32 17.65
CA ASP A 211 -7.01 31.53 18.79
C ASP A 211 -8.36 30.79 18.63
N TRP A 212 -8.65 30.27 17.43
CA TRP A 212 -9.89 29.55 17.10
C TRP A 212 -11.15 30.46 17.21
N GLU A 213 -11.02 31.72 16.87
CA GLU A 213 -12.14 32.70 16.89
C GLU A 213 -12.66 32.94 15.47
N ALA A 214 -13.97 33.13 15.35
CA ALA A 214 -14.59 33.51 14.07
C ALA A 214 -14.23 34.95 13.65
N PRO A 215 -14.09 35.25 12.35
CA PRO A 215 -14.03 34.31 11.24
C PRO A 215 -12.75 33.49 11.29
N LEU A 216 -12.83 32.19 10.95
CA LEU A 216 -11.70 31.30 11.03
C LEU A 216 -11.60 30.47 9.74
N THR A 217 -10.39 30.29 9.23
CA THR A 217 -10.11 29.42 8.09
C THR A 217 -9.22 28.26 8.50
N LEU A 218 -9.67 27.04 8.19
CA LEU A 218 -8.89 25.80 8.36
C LEU A 218 -8.45 25.29 7.01
N SER A 219 -7.21 24.85 6.93
CA SER A 219 -6.72 24.00 5.84
C SER A 219 -6.87 22.54 6.23
N THR A 220 -7.44 21.73 5.36
CA THR A 220 -7.58 20.29 5.57
C THR A 220 -6.46 19.52 4.91
N GLN A 221 -6.10 18.37 5.47
CA GLN A 221 -5.21 17.39 4.89
C GLN A 221 -5.91 16.05 4.90
N ASN A 222 -6.06 15.45 3.73
CA ASN A 222 -6.59 14.10 3.59
C ASN A 222 -5.51 13.07 3.96
N LEU A 223 -5.85 12.15 4.84
CA LEU A 223 -4.98 11.05 5.30
C LEU A 223 -5.56 9.68 4.88
N THR A 224 -6.57 9.70 4.01
CA THR A 224 -7.23 8.49 3.52
C THR A 224 -6.28 7.66 2.68
N THR A 225 -6.26 6.34 2.93
CA THR A 225 -5.61 5.36 2.08
C THR A 225 -6.65 4.57 1.30
N GLY A 226 -6.37 4.20 0.06
CA GLY A 226 -7.28 3.40 -0.78
C GLY A 226 -8.56 4.13 -1.21
N GLY A 227 -8.63 5.45 -1.10
CA GLY A 227 -9.71 6.28 -1.62
C GLY A 227 -9.40 6.79 -3.02
N LEU A 228 -10.43 6.90 -3.88
CA LEU A 228 -10.31 7.41 -5.26
C LEU A 228 -11.03 8.74 -5.47
N THR A 229 -12.12 8.98 -4.74
CA THR A 229 -12.87 10.25 -4.79
C THR A 229 -13.25 10.69 -3.40
N TYR A 230 -13.36 12.01 -3.21
CA TYR A 230 -13.57 12.63 -1.92
C TYR A 230 -14.71 13.64 -1.97
N ARG A 231 -15.35 13.87 -0.82
CA ARG A 231 -16.30 14.94 -0.64
C ARG A 231 -16.29 15.47 0.79
N TRP A 232 -16.05 16.76 0.94
CA TRP A 232 -16.07 17.46 2.21
C TRP A 232 -17.46 18.06 2.46
N LEU A 233 -17.94 17.97 3.69
CA LEU A 233 -19.21 18.53 4.13
C LEU A 233 -19.03 19.21 5.49
N CYS A 234 -19.59 20.40 5.64
CA CYS A 234 -19.66 21.11 6.91
C CYS A 234 -20.85 22.06 6.87
N GLU A 235 -21.89 21.77 7.62
CA GLU A 235 -23.05 22.65 7.68
C GLU A 235 -22.69 23.97 8.37
N GLY A 236 -23.09 25.08 7.77
CA GLY A 236 -22.84 26.43 8.30
C GLY A 236 -21.43 26.98 8.06
N ALA A 237 -20.56 26.27 7.33
CA ALA A 237 -19.26 26.73 6.88
C ALA A 237 -19.18 26.78 5.35
N THR A 238 -18.26 27.57 4.83
CA THR A 238 -17.95 27.64 3.39
C THR A 238 -16.76 26.76 3.08
N ILE A 239 -16.92 25.80 2.15
CA ILE A 239 -15.85 24.92 1.68
C ILE A 239 -15.45 25.38 0.29
N GLU A 240 -14.18 25.68 0.08
CA GLU A 240 -13.68 26.24 -1.17
C GLU A 240 -13.77 25.25 -2.33
N HIS A 241 -13.28 24.02 -2.11
CA HIS A 241 -13.27 22.93 -3.10
C HIS A 241 -13.77 21.63 -2.46
N PRO A 242 -15.10 21.43 -2.39
CA PRO A 242 -15.68 20.32 -1.61
C PRO A 242 -15.33 18.90 -2.13
N GLU A 243 -14.89 18.78 -3.37
CA GLU A 243 -14.54 17.48 -3.98
C GLU A 243 -13.02 17.30 -4.17
N ALA A 244 -12.21 18.27 -3.73
CA ALA A 244 -10.76 18.16 -3.78
C ALA A 244 -10.22 17.23 -2.69
N GLU A 245 -9.02 16.69 -2.91
CA GLU A 245 -8.31 15.88 -1.92
C GLU A 245 -8.04 16.69 -0.63
N ALA A 246 -7.67 17.96 -0.77
CA ALA A 246 -7.51 18.91 0.32
C ALA A 246 -8.26 20.19 -0.02
N THR A 247 -8.76 20.89 1.01
CA THR A 247 -9.55 22.11 0.82
C THR A 247 -9.38 23.08 1.99
N SER A 248 -9.84 24.31 1.80
CA SER A 248 -10.01 25.31 2.86
C SER A 248 -11.47 25.34 3.31
N VAL A 249 -11.67 25.44 4.63
CA VAL A 249 -13.00 25.54 5.25
C VAL A 249 -13.05 26.82 6.08
N ARG A 250 -13.99 27.72 5.74
CA ARG A 250 -14.16 29.02 6.39
C ARG A 250 -15.42 29.02 7.25
N PHE A 251 -15.26 29.45 8.49
CA PHE A 251 -16.31 29.59 9.50
C PHE A 251 -16.50 31.08 9.80
N GLU A 252 -17.64 31.64 9.43
CA GLU A 252 -17.94 33.06 9.66
C GLU A 252 -18.45 33.39 11.07
N ARG A 253 -18.95 32.35 11.78
CA ARG A 253 -19.58 32.52 13.10
C ARG A 253 -19.05 31.54 14.10
N ALA A 254 -19.09 31.93 15.37
CA ALA A 254 -18.85 31.02 16.48
C ALA A 254 -19.91 29.93 16.54
N GLY A 255 -19.52 28.75 16.95
CA GLY A 255 -20.43 27.62 17.09
C GLY A 255 -19.68 26.27 17.15
N ASN A 256 -20.46 25.21 17.26
CA ASN A 256 -19.98 23.85 17.14
C ASN A 256 -20.30 23.34 15.73
N TYR A 257 -19.30 22.88 15.04
CA TYR A 257 -19.38 22.42 13.67
C TYR A 257 -18.96 20.96 13.56
N LYS A 258 -19.48 20.28 12.56
CA LYS A 258 -19.12 18.91 12.22
C LYS A 258 -18.51 18.90 10.83
N LEU A 259 -17.19 18.78 10.75
CA LEU A 259 -16.48 18.62 9.50
C LEU A 259 -16.41 17.15 9.14
N ILE A 260 -16.85 16.82 7.92
CA ILE A 260 -17.01 15.46 7.45
C ILE A 260 -16.22 15.27 6.16
N LEU A 261 -15.51 14.17 6.07
CA LEU A 261 -14.93 13.64 4.84
C LEU A 261 -15.63 12.35 4.44
N LEU A 262 -16.19 12.31 3.24
CA LEU A 262 -16.62 11.11 2.56
C LEU A 262 -15.55 10.68 1.57
N ALA A 263 -15.15 9.43 1.61
CA ALA A 263 -14.22 8.84 0.65
C ALA A 263 -14.86 7.62 -0.03
N ARG A 264 -14.60 7.45 -1.33
CA ARG A 264 -15.10 6.32 -2.14
C ARG A 264 -13.97 5.70 -2.93
N ASN A 265 -14.02 4.38 -3.09
CA ASN A 265 -13.07 3.64 -3.92
C ASN A 265 -13.73 2.83 -5.05
N GLY A 266 -15.01 3.05 -5.34
CA GLY A 266 -15.78 2.30 -6.34
C GLY A 266 -16.40 1.01 -5.83
N LYS A 267 -16.01 0.53 -4.65
CA LYS A 267 -16.58 -0.65 -3.98
C LYS A 267 -17.37 -0.26 -2.73
N GLU A 268 -16.90 0.74 -2.01
CA GLU A 268 -17.47 1.20 -0.74
C GLU A 268 -17.35 2.72 -0.60
N GLU A 269 -18.13 3.26 0.34
CA GLU A 269 -18.04 4.63 0.84
C GLU A 269 -17.76 4.58 2.33
N GLN A 270 -16.75 5.32 2.78
CA GLN A 270 -16.47 5.52 4.20
C GLN A 270 -16.62 6.99 4.57
N ARG A 271 -17.07 7.22 5.81
CA ARG A 271 -17.32 8.54 6.38
C ARG A 271 -16.55 8.71 7.67
N VAL A 272 -15.83 9.82 7.78
CA VAL A 272 -15.20 10.26 9.03
C VAL A 272 -15.65 11.66 9.36
N GLU A 273 -15.94 11.95 10.63
CA GLU A 273 -16.35 13.26 11.12
C GLU A 273 -15.48 13.70 12.29
N LYS A 274 -15.20 15.01 12.34
CA LYS A 274 -14.51 15.65 13.46
C LYS A 274 -15.32 16.84 13.94
N LEU A 275 -15.47 16.94 15.26
CA LEU A 275 -16.17 18.06 15.89
C LEU A 275 -15.21 19.22 16.11
N LEU A 276 -15.65 20.41 15.79
CA LEU A 276 -14.91 21.67 15.90
C LEU A 276 -15.70 22.66 16.72
N THR A 277 -15.03 23.37 17.63
CA THR A 277 -15.62 24.49 18.36
C THR A 277 -14.92 25.78 17.94
N ILE A 278 -15.67 26.65 17.28
CA ILE A 278 -15.21 27.97 16.86
C ILE A 278 -15.69 28.97 17.90
N LYS A 279 -14.75 29.74 18.46
CA LYS A 279 -15.02 30.70 19.54
C LYS A 279 -15.60 32.02 19.01
N PRO A 280 -16.33 32.75 19.83
CA PRO A 280 -16.73 34.12 19.51
C PRO A 280 -15.50 35.02 19.28
N ASN A 281 -15.58 35.89 18.28
CA ASN A 281 -14.54 36.87 18.02
C ASN A 281 -14.42 37.88 19.19
N ARG A 282 -13.27 37.93 19.82
CA ARG A 282 -12.93 38.93 20.85
C ARG A 282 -12.36 40.21 20.26
N GLY A 283 -12.04 40.19 18.96
CA GLY A 283 -11.44 41.33 18.26
C GLY A 283 -9.99 41.60 18.61
N ILE A 284 -9.32 40.66 19.32
CA ILE A 284 -7.90 40.76 19.68
C ILE A 284 -7.14 39.49 19.40
N ILE A 285 -5.87 39.64 19.07
CA ILE A 285 -4.89 38.56 19.02
C ILE A 285 -4.06 38.67 20.31
N GLU A 286 -3.93 37.57 21.04
CA GLU A 286 -3.09 37.45 22.23
C GLU A 286 -1.96 36.46 21.94
N GLN A 287 -0.71 36.92 22.09
CA GLN A 287 0.46 36.07 21.92
C GLN A 287 1.38 36.25 23.12
N VAL A 288 1.79 35.13 23.70
CA VAL A 288 2.55 35.08 24.93
C VAL A 288 3.96 34.51 24.70
N ASP A 289 4.87 34.82 25.60
CA ASP A 289 6.23 34.30 25.60
C ASP A 289 7.03 34.55 24.31
N LEU A 290 6.73 35.67 23.65
CA LEU A 290 7.42 36.10 22.44
C LEU A 290 8.88 36.51 22.78
N LYS A 291 9.82 35.99 21.99
CA LYS A 291 11.26 36.33 22.11
C LYS A 291 11.60 37.38 21.09
N LEU A 292 11.68 38.64 21.51
CA LEU A 292 12.13 39.75 20.67
C LEU A 292 13.63 39.98 20.92
N GLY A 293 14.45 39.66 19.92
CA GLY A 293 15.90 39.73 19.99
C GLY A 293 16.47 41.14 19.96
N ILE A 294 17.69 41.31 20.48
CA ILE A 294 18.48 42.52 20.29
C ILE A 294 18.88 42.68 18.81
N ASN A 295 19.39 43.82 18.37
CA ASN A 295 19.74 44.07 16.97
C ASN A 295 20.66 42.98 16.36
N GLU A 296 21.63 42.47 17.10
CA GLU A 296 22.51 41.40 16.66
C GLU A 296 21.75 40.11 16.36
N ALA A 297 20.64 39.85 17.04
CA ALA A 297 19.80 38.65 16.88
C ALA A 297 18.78 38.71 15.73
N LYS A 298 18.80 39.78 14.89
CA LYS A 298 17.79 40.02 13.85
C LYS A 298 17.57 38.87 12.85
N ASN A 299 18.56 38.04 12.63
CA ASN A 299 18.47 36.89 11.71
C ASN A 299 18.39 35.51 12.41
N THR A 300 18.47 35.49 13.73
CA THR A 300 18.44 34.26 14.55
C THR A 300 17.18 34.18 15.40
N VAL A 301 17.04 35.09 16.41
CA VAL A 301 15.84 35.17 17.26
C VAL A 301 14.73 35.93 16.56
N GLY A 302 15.07 37.01 15.83
CA GLY A 302 14.13 37.96 15.25
C GLY A 302 13.87 39.14 16.15
N CYS A 303 13.70 40.34 15.56
CA CYS A 303 13.48 41.60 16.25
C CYS A 303 12.15 42.24 15.89
N PHE A 304 11.37 41.66 15.04
CA PHE A 304 10.13 42.21 14.51
C PHE A 304 8.94 41.35 14.91
N TYR A 305 7.85 41.99 15.20
CA TYR A 305 6.58 41.36 15.50
C TYR A 305 5.61 41.52 14.34
N SER A 306 4.94 40.48 13.98
CA SER A 306 3.84 40.46 13.01
C SER A 306 2.72 39.56 13.53
N ALA A 307 1.58 40.16 13.84
CA ALA A 307 0.38 39.40 14.20
C ALA A 307 -0.03 38.47 13.04
N HIS A 308 0.07 38.97 11.80
CA HIS A 308 -0.24 38.20 10.59
C HIS A 308 0.67 36.96 10.41
N ALA A 309 1.94 37.08 10.72
CA ALA A 309 2.88 35.97 10.62
C ALA A 309 2.89 35.05 11.85
N GLY A 310 2.01 35.30 12.82
CA GLY A 310 1.84 34.50 14.01
C GLY A 310 2.88 34.74 15.11
N GLY A 311 3.62 35.92 15.09
CA GLY A 311 4.58 36.22 16.15
C GLY A 311 5.84 36.94 15.69
N VAL A 312 6.99 36.54 16.27
CA VAL A 312 8.27 37.19 15.97
C VAL A 312 8.84 36.67 14.65
N VAL A 313 9.32 37.58 13.84
CA VAL A 313 9.92 37.31 12.53
C VAL A 313 11.35 37.84 12.44
N THR A 314 12.21 37.18 11.71
CA THR A 314 13.58 37.60 11.44
C THR A 314 13.60 38.57 10.24
N SER A 315 14.65 39.40 10.12
CA SER A 315 14.88 40.21 8.94
C SER A 315 14.96 39.41 7.66
N LYS A 316 15.53 38.21 7.72
CA LYS A 316 15.62 37.25 6.61
C LYS A 316 14.21 36.81 6.17
N ARG A 317 13.38 36.37 7.09
CA ARG A 317 12.02 35.88 6.80
C ARG A 317 11.14 36.99 6.23
N ILE A 318 11.27 38.23 6.75
CA ILE A 318 10.55 39.40 6.22
C ILE A 318 10.84 39.59 4.72
N ALA A 319 12.11 39.48 4.33
CA ALA A 319 12.53 39.64 2.94
C ALA A 319 12.05 38.50 2.06
N GLU A 320 12.25 37.24 2.48
CA GLU A 320 11.91 36.03 1.72
C GLU A 320 10.39 35.91 1.51
N GLU A 321 9.59 36.13 2.51
CA GLU A 321 8.12 36.04 2.47
C GLU A 321 7.42 37.36 2.11
N ARG A 322 8.17 38.43 1.84
CA ARG A 322 7.66 39.75 1.49
C ARG A 322 6.67 40.31 2.53
N LEU A 323 6.98 40.12 3.81
CA LEU A 323 6.11 40.47 4.91
C LEU A 323 6.11 41.95 5.28
N GLY A 324 6.82 42.82 4.59
CA GLY A 324 7.05 44.23 5.00
C GLY A 324 5.80 44.99 5.41
N ALA A 325 4.72 44.92 4.60
CA ALA A 325 3.43 45.56 4.92
C ALA A 325 2.65 44.86 6.06
N LYS A 326 3.12 43.77 6.57
CA LYS A 326 2.49 42.91 7.60
C LYS A 326 3.24 42.94 8.94
N VAL A 327 4.37 43.62 9.00
CA VAL A 327 5.13 43.82 10.26
C VAL A 327 4.44 44.93 11.05
N ASP A 328 4.15 44.67 12.31
CA ASP A 328 3.41 45.60 13.18
C ASP A 328 4.34 46.50 14.01
N LEU A 329 5.46 45.97 14.48
CA LEU A 329 6.49 46.72 15.21
C LEU A 329 7.88 46.05 15.15
N GLY A 330 8.90 46.83 15.48
CA GLY A 330 10.26 46.36 15.72
C GLY A 330 10.68 46.64 17.17
N PHE A 331 11.61 45.84 17.67
CA PHE A 331 12.29 46.03 18.96
C PHE A 331 13.78 46.27 18.72
N PHE A 332 14.30 47.31 19.35
CA PHE A 332 15.72 47.62 19.37
C PHE A 332 16.28 47.54 20.79
N ALA A 333 17.44 46.93 20.92
CA ALA A 333 18.27 47.06 22.12
C ALA A 333 19.74 47.20 21.71
N LEU A 334 20.41 48.17 22.30
CA LEU A 334 21.78 48.58 21.97
C LEU A 334 22.79 47.42 22.17
N ASN A 335 22.59 46.60 23.23
CA ASN A 335 23.48 45.53 23.60
C ASN A 335 22.78 44.50 24.50
N SER A 336 23.46 43.40 24.78
CA SER A 336 22.99 42.32 25.65
C SER A 336 22.74 42.72 27.11
N ALA A 337 23.20 43.93 27.55
CA ALA A 337 22.93 44.46 28.90
C ALA A 337 21.58 45.16 28.99
N PHE A 338 20.90 45.38 27.87
CA PHE A 338 19.61 46.07 27.79
C PHE A 338 19.60 47.44 28.46
N SER A 339 20.67 48.19 28.27
CA SER A 339 20.83 49.53 28.86
C SER A 339 20.06 50.62 28.11
N TYR A 340 19.65 50.31 26.89
CA TYR A 340 18.89 51.23 26.02
C TYR A 340 18.02 50.41 25.07
N CYS A 341 16.72 50.39 25.30
CA CYS A 341 15.75 49.62 24.54
C CYS A 341 14.56 50.53 24.13
N TYR A 342 13.95 50.24 22.98
CA TYR A 342 12.70 50.85 22.56
C TYR A 342 11.99 50.01 21.50
N PHE A 343 10.69 50.21 21.39
CA PHE A 343 9.91 49.73 20.26
C PHE A 343 9.89 50.80 19.18
N PHE A 344 9.90 50.40 17.92
CA PHE A 344 9.94 51.34 16.79
C PHE A 344 9.00 50.92 15.67
N ALA A 345 8.58 51.88 14.85
CA ALA A 345 7.76 51.66 13.68
C ALA A 345 8.58 50.95 12.57
N PRO A 346 8.03 49.95 11.88
CA PRO A 346 8.76 49.17 10.88
C PRO A 346 9.35 50.03 9.73
N ASP A 347 8.72 51.12 9.36
CA ASP A 347 9.23 52.10 8.39
C ASP A 347 10.48 52.86 8.88
N GLN A 348 10.73 52.87 10.20
CA GLN A 348 11.88 53.49 10.87
C GLN A 348 13.03 52.48 11.08
N ALA A 349 13.01 51.34 10.42
CA ALA A 349 14.00 50.29 10.57
C ALA A 349 15.44 50.80 10.38
N VAL A 350 15.69 51.59 9.34
CA VAL A 350 17.01 52.14 9.03
C VAL A 350 17.51 53.06 10.15
N SER A 351 16.67 53.94 10.68
CA SER A 351 16.97 54.82 11.82
C SER A 351 17.26 54.04 13.11
N SER A 352 16.75 52.82 13.19
CA SER A 352 16.96 51.87 14.30
C SER A 352 18.08 50.85 14.01
N SER A 353 18.96 51.15 13.04
CA SER A 353 20.13 50.30 12.68
C SER A 353 19.77 48.89 12.14
N PHE A 354 18.63 48.76 11.49
CA PHE A 354 18.23 47.56 10.77
C PHE A 354 18.26 47.82 9.24
N PRO A 355 18.32 46.75 8.41
CA PRO A 355 18.09 46.88 6.98
C PRO A 355 16.72 47.49 6.67
N PRO A 356 16.56 48.22 5.54
CA PRO A 356 15.26 48.72 5.13
C PRO A 356 14.28 47.58 4.90
N ILE A 357 13.02 47.80 5.28
CA ILE A 357 11.93 46.85 5.10
C ILE A 357 11.01 47.37 4.00
N PRO A 358 11.07 46.78 2.77
CA PRO A 358 10.21 47.22 1.68
C PRO A 358 8.72 47.08 2.00
N GLY A 359 7.96 48.15 1.82
CA GLY A 359 6.52 48.16 2.08
C GLY A 359 6.14 48.27 3.56
N ALA A 360 7.11 48.47 4.46
CA ALA A 360 6.83 48.67 5.89
C ALA A 360 5.92 49.86 6.12
N GLN A 361 5.08 49.75 7.15
CA GLN A 361 4.13 50.75 7.54
C GLN A 361 4.57 51.40 8.87
N GLY A 362 4.06 52.63 9.12
CA GLY A 362 4.30 53.36 10.37
C GLY A 362 3.59 52.73 11.56
N ALA A 363 4.06 53.05 12.72
CA ALA A 363 3.38 52.77 13.99
C ALA A 363 3.71 53.87 15.00
N THR A 364 2.86 54.08 16.01
CA THR A 364 3.11 55.00 17.11
C THR A 364 3.19 54.25 18.43
N PHE A 365 3.93 54.81 19.40
CA PHE A 365 4.17 54.16 20.67
C PHE A 365 3.96 55.12 21.85
N VAL A 366 3.65 54.53 23.00
CA VAL A 366 3.73 55.15 24.32
C VAL A 366 4.51 54.20 25.22
N HIS A 367 5.81 54.47 25.43
CA HIS A 367 6.70 53.58 26.18
C HIS A 367 6.47 53.62 27.69
N TYR A 368 5.89 54.73 28.20
CA TYR A 368 5.53 54.88 29.60
C TYR A 368 4.08 55.40 29.72
N PRO A 369 3.10 54.48 29.66
CA PRO A 369 1.68 54.89 29.73
C PRO A 369 1.31 55.62 31.01
N SER A 370 2.01 55.38 32.12
CA SER A 370 1.82 56.07 33.39
C SER A 370 1.99 57.59 33.30
N ASP A 371 2.89 58.06 32.45
CA ASP A 371 3.13 59.51 32.27
C ASP A 371 1.96 60.24 31.58
N TYR A 372 1.06 59.46 30.99
CA TYR A 372 -0.15 59.89 30.31
C TYR A 372 -1.42 59.47 31.06
N GLY A 373 -1.29 59.20 32.36
CA GLY A 373 -2.42 58.85 33.23
C GLY A 373 -2.96 57.45 33.06
N SER A 374 -2.17 56.55 32.50
CA SER A 374 -2.58 55.14 32.23
C SER A 374 -1.60 54.16 32.91
N THR A 375 -1.73 53.95 34.21
CA THR A 375 -1.00 52.90 34.91
C THR A 375 -1.56 51.53 34.51
N ILE A 376 -0.69 50.61 34.07
CA ILE A 376 -1.05 49.25 33.68
C ILE A 376 -0.33 48.31 34.63
N THR A 377 -1.08 47.38 35.22
CA THR A 377 -0.57 46.27 36.04
C THR A 377 -0.69 44.93 35.29
N ASP A 378 -0.06 43.89 35.81
CA ASP A 378 -0.26 42.54 35.29
C ASP A 378 -1.76 42.13 35.32
N ALA A 379 -2.48 42.47 36.39
CA ALA A 379 -3.92 42.20 36.48
C ALA A 379 -4.71 42.95 35.42
N ASP A 380 -4.36 44.21 35.11
CA ASP A 380 -4.96 44.95 34.00
C ASP A 380 -4.69 44.25 32.65
N PHE A 381 -3.44 43.88 32.40
CA PHE A 381 -3.06 43.19 31.15
C PHE A 381 -3.85 41.90 30.99
N GLU A 382 -3.96 41.10 32.04
CA GLU A 382 -4.74 39.83 32.00
C GLU A 382 -6.25 40.11 31.79
N SER A 383 -6.75 41.23 32.22
CA SER A 383 -8.17 41.62 32.04
C SER A 383 -8.55 42.02 30.62
N PHE A 384 -7.57 42.35 29.77
CA PHE A 384 -7.83 42.72 28.36
C PHE A 384 -8.18 41.46 27.56
N LYS A 385 -9.48 41.22 27.34
CA LYS A 385 -10.00 40.03 26.68
C LYS A 385 -10.65 40.31 25.34
N GLN A 386 -10.93 41.61 25.02
CA GLN A 386 -11.61 42.02 23.81
C GLN A 386 -11.17 43.44 23.39
N ALA A 387 -11.34 43.76 22.11
CA ALA A 387 -10.90 45.04 21.52
C ALA A 387 -11.37 46.29 22.28
N LYS A 388 -12.62 46.29 22.79
CA LYS A 388 -13.15 47.39 23.57
C LYS A 388 -12.41 47.67 24.89
N ASP A 389 -11.65 46.71 25.42
CA ASP A 389 -10.89 46.89 26.65
C ASP A 389 -9.74 47.91 26.46
N PHE A 390 -9.35 48.21 25.22
CA PHE A 390 -8.38 49.22 24.85
C PHE A 390 -8.97 50.64 24.84
N ASP A 391 -10.31 50.80 24.89
CA ASP A 391 -10.97 52.11 24.90
C ASP A 391 -10.64 52.94 26.16
N ARG A 392 -10.12 52.30 27.20
CA ARG A 392 -9.63 52.96 28.42
C ARG A 392 -8.40 53.86 28.17
N PHE A 393 -7.62 53.59 27.10
CA PHE A 393 -6.43 54.37 26.80
C PHE A 393 -6.76 55.51 25.82
N ARG A 394 -6.38 56.70 26.20
CA ARG A 394 -6.63 57.91 25.39
C ARG A 394 -5.44 58.30 24.54
N GLN A 395 -4.22 57.94 24.96
CA GLN A 395 -2.96 58.32 24.33
C GLN A 395 -2.35 57.08 23.65
N TRP A 396 -2.06 57.18 22.34
CA TRP A 396 -1.48 56.13 21.52
C TRP A 396 -0.21 56.55 20.80
N SER A 397 0.29 57.77 21.08
CA SER A 397 1.54 58.31 20.55
C SER A 397 2.18 59.21 21.57
N GLU A 398 3.49 59.28 21.63
CA GLU A 398 4.25 60.20 22.42
C GLU A 398 5.02 61.18 21.53
N PRO A 399 5.28 62.42 21.99
CA PRO A 399 5.91 63.49 21.17
C PRO A 399 7.34 63.15 20.74
N ARG A 400 8.05 62.34 21.52
CA ARG A 400 9.41 61.86 21.24
C ARG A 400 9.55 60.42 21.69
N PRO A 401 10.16 59.57 20.87
CA PRO A 401 10.45 58.21 21.27
C PRO A 401 11.24 58.15 22.56
N ARG A 402 10.78 57.34 23.50
CA ARG A 402 11.44 57.13 24.78
C ARG A 402 12.07 55.76 24.80
N HIS A 403 13.11 55.61 25.59
CA HIS A 403 13.77 54.33 25.78
C HIS A 403 13.53 53.83 27.20
N PHE A 404 13.61 52.54 27.34
CA PHE A 404 13.54 51.83 28.63
C PHE A 404 14.75 50.91 28.80
N ASP A 405 14.95 50.45 30.03
CA ASP A 405 16.03 49.50 30.37
C ASP A 405 15.49 48.37 31.26
N LYS A 406 16.40 47.51 31.68
CA LYS A 406 16.05 46.35 32.52
C LYS A 406 15.66 46.73 33.98
N GLY A 407 15.66 48.01 34.35
CA GLY A 407 15.36 48.44 35.72
C GLY A 407 13.87 48.40 36.07
N SER A 408 12.99 48.27 35.11
CA SER A 408 11.54 48.26 35.29
C SER A 408 10.90 47.01 34.71
N LEU A 409 10.43 46.12 35.55
CA LEU A 409 9.67 44.94 35.18
C LEU A 409 8.45 44.75 36.09
N PRO A 410 7.29 44.33 35.57
CA PRO A 410 6.97 44.29 34.15
C PRO A 410 6.96 45.70 33.52
N HIS A 411 7.46 45.80 32.29
CA HIS A 411 7.38 47.06 31.55
C HIS A 411 6.24 46.99 30.52
N PHE A 412 5.38 48.00 30.52
CA PHE A 412 4.22 48.07 29.59
C PHE A 412 4.45 49.20 28.60
N ALA A 413 4.12 48.91 27.33
CA ALA A 413 4.07 49.91 26.28
C ALA A 413 2.75 49.78 25.47
N LEU A 414 2.23 50.89 25.02
CA LEU A 414 1.11 50.92 24.08
C LEU A 414 1.64 51.18 22.69
N PHE A 415 0.97 50.63 21.70
CA PHE A 415 1.25 50.94 20.30
C PHE A 415 -0.03 51.00 19.46
N ARG A 416 0.07 51.74 18.36
CA ARG A 416 -0.98 51.80 17.34
C ARG A 416 -0.33 51.66 15.97
N THR A 417 -0.80 50.72 15.18
CA THR A 417 -0.33 50.44 13.83
C THR A 417 -0.89 51.48 12.84
N ALA A 418 -0.34 51.58 11.62
CA ALA A 418 -0.80 52.48 10.58
C ALA A 418 -2.25 52.22 10.14
N ASP A 419 -2.71 50.99 10.18
CA ASP A 419 -4.09 50.59 9.91
C ASP A 419 -5.04 50.84 11.12
N GLY A 420 -4.53 51.46 12.18
CA GLY A 420 -5.30 51.91 13.32
C GLY A 420 -5.47 50.93 14.46
N ARG A 421 -4.98 49.71 14.35
CA ARG A 421 -5.07 48.69 15.41
C ARG A 421 -4.28 49.10 16.63
N ARG A 422 -4.90 48.96 17.77
CA ARG A 422 -4.32 49.26 19.09
C ARG A 422 -3.76 48.02 19.73
N GLY A 423 -2.66 48.13 20.48
CA GLY A 423 -2.07 47.02 21.17
C GLY A 423 -1.32 47.41 22.43
N VAL A 424 -1.12 46.44 23.29
CA VAL A 424 -0.37 46.54 24.55
C VAL A 424 0.73 45.46 24.55
N ILE A 425 1.93 45.88 24.90
CA ILE A 425 3.09 45.05 25.09
C ILE A 425 3.38 44.94 26.58
N ARG A 426 3.62 43.73 27.09
CA ARG A 426 4.14 43.47 28.42
C ARG A 426 5.53 42.81 28.30
N VAL A 427 6.57 43.53 28.66
CA VAL A 427 7.92 42.96 28.80
C VAL A 427 8.01 42.26 30.17
N LYS A 428 8.22 40.98 30.17
CA LYS A 428 8.28 40.14 31.39
C LYS A 428 9.70 39.93 31.91
N ARG A 429 10.65 39.78 30.99
CA ARG A 429 12.02 39.40 31.35
C ARG A 429 13.03 39.80 30.28
N TYR A 430 14.23 40.14 30.73
CA TYR A 430 15.40 40.29 29.86
C TYR A 430 16.27 39.03 29.96
N VAL A 431 16.58 38.43 28.83
CA VAL A 431 17.40 37.23 28.76
C VAL A 431 18.73 37.55 28.09
N GLN A 432 19.80 37.52 28.89
CA GLN A 432 21.16 37.76 28.40
C GLN A 432 21.76 36.46 27.85
N ALA A 433 22.05 36.41 26.57
CA ALA A 433 22.61 35.27 25.85
C ALA A 433 23.60 35.70 24.76
N GLY A 434 24.44 36.72 25.05
CA GLY A 434 25.36 37.28 24.08
C GLY A 434 24.60 37.88 22.88
N ALA A 435 25.03 37.57 21.67
CA ALA A 435 24.40 38.02 20.44
C ALA A 435 22.96 37.51 20.26
N ALA A 436 22.55 36.45 20.96
CA ALA A 436 21.20 35.89 20.94
C ALA A 436 20.32 36.39 22.09
N SER A 437 20.71 37.47 22.78
CA SER A 437 19.93 38.09 23.84
C SER A 437 18.57 38.57 23.34
N TYR A 438 17.53 38.49 24.19
CA TYR A 438 16.15 38.87 23.87
C TYR A 438 15.35 39.31 25.07
N ILE A 439 14.28 40.07 24.84
CA ILE A 439 13.22 40.25 25.82
C ILE A 439 12.17 39.15 25.64
N LEU A 440 11.62 38.66 26.76
CA LEU A 440 10.42 37.82 26.77
C LEU A 440 9.21 38.76 26.97
N ALA A 441 8.31 38.77 26.02
CA ALA A 441 7.17 39.68 26.02
C ALA A 441 5.87 38.98 25.67
N ASP A 442 4.77 39.53 26.17
CA ASP A 442 3.41 39.19 25.71
C ASP A 442 2.84 40.41 24.98
N ILE A 443 2.10 40.14 23.90
CA ILE A 443 1.47 41.17 23.09
C ILE A 443 -0.01 40.87 22.92
N LYS A 444 -0.85 41.85 23.17
CA LYS A 444 -2.27 41.87 22.82
C LYS A 444 -2.48 43.00 21.81
N VAL A 445 -3.08 42.67 20.68
CA VAL A 445 -3.34 43.65 19.60
C VAL A 445 -4.70 43.40 18.99
N GLU A 446 -5.39 44.45 18.56
CA GLU A 446 -6.64 44.32 17.82
C GLU A 446 -6.44 43.54 16.52
N LYS A 447 -7.42 42.70 16.17
CA LYS A 447 -7.49 42.04 14.89
C LYS A 447 -7.67 43.06 13.77
N ARG A 448 -7.20 42.75 12.58
CA ARG A 448 -7.54 43.53 11.40
C ARG A 448 -9.03 43.42 11.10
N PRO A 449 -9.68 44.48 10.64
CA PRO A 449 -11.01 44.36 10.07
C PRO A 449 -10.96 43.34 8.93
N ASN A 450 -11.77 42.30 9.04
CA ASN A 450 -11.84 41.16 8.08
C ASN A 450 -10.75 40.07 8.19
N GLU A 451 -9.96 40.05 9.25
CA GLU A 451 -9.17 38.88 9.68
C GLU A 451 -9.87 38.07 10.76
#